data_e8c14efa790e7b91a67ff2ef7c1d0305
#
_entry.id   e8c14efa790e7b91a67ff2ef7c1d0305
#
_cell.length_a   1.000
_cell.length_b   1.000
_cell.length_c   1.000
_cell.angle_alpha   90.00
_cell.angle_beta   90.00
_cell.angle_gamma   90.00
#
_symmetry.space_group_name_H-M   'P 1'
#
loop_
_entity.id
_entity.type
_entity.pdbx_description
1 polymer ?
#
loop_
_entity_poly.entity_id
_entity_poly.type
_entity_poly.pdbx_seq_one_letter_code
_entity_poly.pdbx_strand_id
1 'polypeptide(L)'
;MQTERLLEKLFNNQPLDKAESTFFFTQVMQGKVSNEQLAGALIALKMRGETIDEISGAVTAALKNAASFPTPDYAFTDIVGTGGDGHNTINISTASAIVAATMGYKVAKHGSRSVSSKTGASDVLSQLGINIQVPAEIARKALDEIGICFLFAPLYHSGFKYAIPVRQALKTRTLFNILGPLVNPAHAKRQLLGVYSPEILKIYAETVKALNHEHTIVVHGAGLDEVAVHGETQVAEIENGNIRYYSVTPEDFGVSRHPIEALKGGESAENAEKIRALLQGKGEAAHIDAIAVNVAMLMRTFGEPDLKANAAKVKAVLASGKAFETLENLASYQ
;
A
#
# COMPACT_ATOMS: atom_id res chain seq x y z
N MET A 1 32.41 -2.75 2.22
CA MET A 1 31.69 -1.95 1.21
C MET A 1 31.78 -0.49 1.66
N GLN A 2 31.99 0.46 0.75
CA GLN A 2 32.13 1.89 1.09
C GLN A 2 31.07 2.68 0.32
N THR A 3 30.43 3.64 0.97
CA THR A 3 29.35 4.47 0.40
C THR A 3 29.82 5.26 -0.83
N GLU A 4 31.02 5.83 -0.77
CA GLU A 4 31.60 6.63 -1.86
C GLU A 4 31.75 5.82 -3.14
N ARG A 5 32.21 4.58 -3.06
CA ARG A 5 32.31 3.67 -4.20
C ARG A 5 30.97 3.36 -4.84
N LEU A 6 29.92 3.22 -4.04
CA LEU A 6 28.56 2.97 -4.55
C LEU A 6 27.98 4.21 -5.23
N LEU A 7 28.26 5.39 -4.68
CA LEU A 7 27.88 6.66 -5.30
C LEU A 7 28.59 6.83 -6.66
N GLU A 8 29.89 6.52 -6.72
CA GLU A 8 30.64 6.55 -7.98
C GLU A 8 30.04 5.60 -9.03
N LYS A 9 29.64 4.38 -8.63
CA LYS A 9 28.91 3.44 -9.51
C LYS A 9 27.64 4.07 -10.07
N LEU A 10 26.79 4.64 -9.21
CA LEU A 10 25.53 5.27 -9.62
C LEU A 10 25.78 6.48 -10.54
N PHE A 11 26.77 7.32 -10.24
CA PHE A 11 27.10 8.50 -11.04
C PHE A 11 27.70 8.13 -12.41
N ASN A 12 28.30 6.95 -12.53
CA ASN A 12 28.73 6.35 -13.78
C ASN A 12 27.63 5.50 -14.47
N ASN A 13 26.38 5.71 -14.11
CA ASN A 13 25.21 5.01 -14.67
C ASN A 13 25.24 3.47 -14.54
N GLN A 14 25.94 2.96 -13.51
CA GLN A 14 26.04 1.55 -13.24
C GLN A 14 25.01 1.14 -12.16
N PRO A 15 24.30 0.02 -12.31
CA PRO A 15 23.36 -0.45 -11.31
C PRO A 15 24.08 -1.00 -10.07
N LEU A 16 23.40 -0.89 -8.92
CA LEU A 16 23.77 -1.61 -7.72
C LEU A 16 23.16 -3.01 -7.75
N ASP A 17 23.92 -4.01 -7.32
CA ASP A 17 23.33 -5.30 -7.00
C ASP A 17 22.53 -5.22 -5.68
N LYS A 18 21.76 -6.27 -5.36
CA LYS A 18 20.91 -6.30 -4.18
C LYS A 18 21.68 -6.08 -2.87
N ALA A 19 22.90 -6.63 -2.75
CA ALA A 19 23.72 -6.49 -1.54
C ALA A 19 24.28 -5.05 -1.41
N GLU A 20 24.72 -4.47 -2.51
CA GLU A 20 25.18 -3.07 -2.60
C GLU A 20 24.05 -2.09 -2.26
N SER A 21 22.88 -2.29 -2.84
CA SER A 21 21.68 -1.49 -2.55
C SER A 21 21.26 -1.63 -1.08
N THR A 22 21.23 -2.87 -0.56
CA THR A 22 20.93 -3.10 0.86
C THR A 22 21.90 -2.35 1.78
N PHE A 23 23.19 -2.40 1.46
CA PHE A 23 24.20 -1.67 2.23
C PHE A 23 23.96 -0.16 2.15
N PHE A 24 23.83 0.39 0.94
CA PHE A 24 23.65 1.83 0.74
C PHE A 24 22.43 2.38 1.48
N PHE A 25 21.26 1.74 1.29
CA PHE A 25 20.04 2.19 1.96
C PHE A 25 20.06 1.94 3.46
N THR A 26 20.82 0.94 3.96
CA THR A 26 21.08 0.82 5.41
C THR A 26 21.84 2.03 5.93
N GLN A 27 22.88 2.53 5.21
CA GLN A 27 23.59 3.74 5.60
C GLN A 27 22.65 4.97 5.59
N VAL A 28 21.72 5.05 4.62
CA VAL A 28 20.70 6.10 4.58
C VAL A 28 19.79 6.02 5.81
N MET A 29 19.25 4.83 6.13
CA MET A 29 18.38 4.63 7.29
C MET A 29 19.07 4.91 8.63
N GLN A 30 20.38 4.86 8.68
CA GLN A 30 21.20 5.18 9.85
C GLN A 30 21.69 6.63 9.89
N GLY A 31 21.33 7.45 8.89
CA GLY A 31 21.76 8.85 8.81
C GLY A 31 23.24 9.06 8.51
N LYS A 32 23.88 8.09 7.87
CA LYS A 32 25.31 8.10 7.53
C LYS A 32 25.60 8.57 6.10
N VAL A 33 24.59 8.97 5.36
CA VAL A 33 24.67 9.52 4.00
C VAL A 33 24.22 10.97 4.06
N SER A 34 25.03 11.91 3.50
CA SER A 34 24.64 13.31 3.49
C SER A 34 23.44 13.56 2.57
N ASN A 35 22.76 14.69 2.78
CA ASN A 35 21.62 15.06 1.94
C ASN A 35 22.00 15.20 0.47
N GLU A 36 23.19 15.75 0.19
CA GLU A 36 23.74 15.94 -1.17
C GLU A 36 24.04 14.59 -1.82
N GLN A 37 24.66 13.68 -1.09
CA GLN A 37 24.93 12.32 -1.54
C GLN A 37 23.64 11.55 -1.84
N LEU A 38 22.66 11.62 -0.94
CA LEU A 38 21.37 10.98 -1.14
C LEU A 38 20.61 11.59 -2.31
N ALA A 39 20.60 12.92 -2.45
CA ALA A 39 19.97 13.59 -3.59
C ALA A 39 20.57 13.14 -4.91
N GLY A 40 21.91 13.13 -5.01
CA GLY A 40 22.62 12.63 -6.19
C GLY A 40 22.28 11.19 -6.52
N ALA A 41 22.30 10.29 -5.52
CA ALA A 41 21.95 8.89 -5.70
C ALA A 41 20.51 8.69 -6.19
N LEU A 42 19.53 9.36 -5.56
CA LEU A 42 18.12 9.25 -5.94
C LEU A 42 17.85 9.76 -7.34
N ILE A 43 18.50 10.82 -7.77
CA ILE A 43 18.38 11.35 -9.14
C ILE A 43 19.07 10.41 -10.14
N ALA A 44 20.26 9.89 -9.83
CA ALA A 44 20.93 8.91 -10.70
C ALA A 44 20.06 7.65 -10.91
N LEU A 45 19.51 7.08 -9.84
CA LEU A 45 18.58 5.95 -9.89
C LEU A 45 17.35 6.28 -10.76
N LYS A 46 16.70 7.41 -10.51
CA LYS A 46 15.52 7.84 -11.26
C LYS A 46 15.80 8.04 -12.76
N MET A 47 16.91 8.68 -13.12
CA MET A 47 17.22 8.99 -14.52
C MET A 47 17.55 7.74 -15.35
N ARG A 48 18.18 6.76 -14.74
CA ARG A 48 18.47 5.47 -15.38
C ARG A 48 17.24 4.54 -15.36
N GLY A 49 16.39 4.67 -14.37
CA GLY A 49 15.39 3.69 -13.98
C GLY A 49 15.97 2.71 -12.95
N GLU A 50 15.24 2.52 -11.85
CA GLU A 50 15.62 1.60 -10.78
C GLU A 50 15.55 0.14 -11.27
N THR A 51 16.48 -0.70 -10.82
CA THR A 51 16.46 -2.14 -11.10
C THR A 51 15.73 -2.91 -10.00
N ILE A 52 15.36 -4.17 -10.29
CA ILE A 52 14.75 -5.10 -9.32
C ILE A 52 15.66 -5.25 -8.10
N ASP A 53 16.97 -5.39 -8.31
CA ASP A 53 17.97 -5.52 -7.25
C ASP A 53 18.05 -4.27 -6.36
N GLU A 54 17.99 -3.11 -6.97
CA GLU A 54 18.02 -1.83 -6.24
C GLU A 54 16.77 -1.61 -5.41
N ILE A 55 15.58 -1.89 -5.95
CA ILE A 55 14.33 -1.79 -5.20
C ILE A 55 14.31 -2.83 -4.08
N SER A 56 14.62 -4.10 -4.39
CA SER A 56 14.64 -5.21 -3.42
C SER A 56 15.66 -4.97 -2.31
N GLY A 57 16.82 -4.40 -2.64
CA GLY A 57 17.84 -4.05 -1.66
C GLY A 57 17.39 -2.93 -0.72
N ALA A 58 16.75 -1.89 -1.26
CA ALA A 58 16.19 -0.80 -0.47
C ALA A 58 15.07 -1.29 0.47
N VAL A 59 14.16 -2.16 -0.01
CA VAL A 59 13.14 -2.81 0.81
C VAL A 59 13.78 -3.63 1.93
N THR A 60 14.79 -4.45 1.61
CA THR A 60 15.52 -5.25 2.59
C THR A 60 16.17 -4.37 3.66
N ALA A 61 16.78 -3.26 3.27
CA ALA A 61 17.38 -2.31 4.21
C ALA A 61 16.32 -1.67 5.12
N ALA A 62 15.20 -1.24 4.55
CA ALA A 62 14.11 -0.63 5.30
C ALA A 62 13.53 -1.58 6.35
N LEU A 63 13.24 -2.84 5.97
CA LEU A 63 12.70 -3.85 6.87
C LEU A 63 13.70 -4.28 7.96
N LYS A 64 14.99 -4.39 7.64
CA LYS A 64 16.03 -4.71 8.64
C LYS A 64 16.24 -3.61 9.67
N ASN A 65 15.95 -2.36 9.33
CA ASN A 65 16.07 -1.21 10.22
C ASN A 65 14.72 -0.79 10.82
N ALA A 66 13.64 -1.52 10.53
CA ALA A 66 12.32 -1.28 11.10
C ALA A 66 12.25 -1.74 12.56
N ALA A 67 11.38 -1.07 13.34
CA ALA A 67 10.97 -1.60 14.63
C ALA A 67 10.22 -2.92 14.44
N SER A 68 10.41 -3.86 15.37
CA SER A 68 9.81 -5.19 15.29
C SER A 68 8.29 -5.13 15.45
N PHE A 69 7.58 -5.95 14.68
CA PHE A 69 6.18 -6.27 14.89
C PHE A 69 6.06 -7.78 15.12
N PRO A 70 5.25 -8.25 16.11
CA PRO A 70 5.04 -9.68 16.36
C PRO A 70 4.23 -10.30 15.21
N THR A 71 4.91 -10.79 14.17
CA THR A 71 4.27 -11.37 12.98
C THR A 71 3.43 -12.60 13.37
N PRO A 72 2.15 -12.68 12.93
CA PRO A 72 1.33 -13.86 13.16
C PRO A 72 1.79 -15.06 12.33
N ASP A 73 1.41 -16.27 12.78
CA ASP A 73 1.66 -17.54 12.08
C ASP A 73 0.49 -17.96 11.15
N TYR A 74 -0.62 -17.22 11.19
CA TYR A 74 -1.76 -17.41 10.28
C TYR A 74 -1.65 -16.50 9.04
N ALA A 75 -2.42 -16.84 8.00
CA ALA A 75 -2.50 -16.03 6.78
C ALA A 75 -3.15 -14.66 7.05
N PHE A 76 -2.50 -13.60 6.63
CA PHE A 76 -2.98 -12.22 6.71
C PHE A 76 -2.55 -11.44 5.48
N THR A 77 -3.12 -10.25 5.30
CA THR A 77 -2.91 -9.43 4.12
C THR A 77 -2.66 -7.97 4.46
N ASP A 78 -2.26 -7.21 3.43
CA ASP A 78 -2.31 -5.75 3.37
C ASP A 78 -2.95 -5.32 2.05
N ILE A 79 -3.61 -4.18 2.05
CA ILE A 79 -4.15 -3.52 0.88
C ILE A 79 -3.67 -2.07 0.88
N VAL A 80 -2.82 -1.71 -0.08
CA VAL A 80 -2.12 -0.43 -0.07
C VAL A 80 -1.66 -0.05 -1.45
N GLY A 81 -1.74 1.24 -1.79
CA GLY A 81 -1.15 1.80 -2.99
C GLY A 81 0.12 2.59 -2.71
N THR A 82 0.86 2.89 -3.78
CA THR A 82 2.02 3.79 -3.72
C THR A 82 1.62 5.23 -3.39
N GLY A 83 0.36 5.57 -3.61
CA GLY A 83 -0.10 6.95 -3.59
C GLY A 83 0.42 7.76 -4.79
N GLY A 84 0.07 9.03 -4.83
CA GLY A 84 0.64 9.95 -5.81
C GLY A 84 0.03 9.87 -7.21
N ASP A 85 -1.14 9.27 -7.37
CA ASP A 85 -1.90 9.22 -8.62
C ASP A 85 -2.53 10.58 -9.01
N GLY A 86 -2.66 11.49 -8.05
CA GLY A 86 -3.14 12.86 -8.28
C GLY A 86 -4.66 13.05 -8.32
N HIS A 87 -5.45 11.99 -8.12
CA HIS A 87 -6.92 12.05 -8.27
C HIS A 87 -7.66 12.45 -7.01
N ASN A 88 -7.04 12.42 -5.84
CA ASN A 88 -7.66 12.78 -4.56
C ASN A 88 -9.00 12.06 -4.32
N THR A 89 -9.04 10.75 -4.54
CA THR A 89 -10.20 9.92 -4.26
C THR A 89 -10.44 9.78 -2.75
N ILE A 90 -11.59 9.21 -2.35
CA ILE A 90 -11.75 8.71 -0.98
C ILE A 90 -10.64 7.70 -0.68
N ASN A 91 -10.37 7.43 0.61
CA ASN A 91 -9.34 6.46 1.00
C ASN A 91 -9.82 5.02 0.77
N ILE A 92 -9.85 4.60 -0.51
CA ILE A 92 -10.38 3.31 -0.99
C ILE A 92 -9.73 2.14 -0.25
N SER A 93 -8.39 2.08 -0.24
CA SER A 93 -7.67 0.98 0.41
C SER A 93 -7.90 0.92 1.92
N THR A 94 -8.13 2.06 2.60
CA THR A 94 -8.44 2.09 4.03
C THR A 94 -9.82 1.53 4.32
N ALA A 95 -10.85 1.95 3.58
CA ALA A 95 -12.19 1.42 3.71
C ALA A 95 -12.24 -0.07 3.34
N SER A 96 -11.53 -0.46 2.27
CA SER A 96 -11.40 -1.86 1.84
C SER A 96 -10.79 -2.76 2.91
N ALA A 97 -9.79 -2.27 3.65
CA ALA A 97 -9.17 -3.01 4.74
C ALA A 97 -10.17 -3.35 5.86
N ILE A 98 -11.00 -2.38 6.25
CA ILE A 98 -12.04 -2.56 7.28
C ILE A 98 -13.09 -3.57 6.80
N VAL A 99 -13.54 -3.45 5.55
CA VAL A 99 -14.54 -4.35 4.96
C VAL A 99 -13.99 -5.77 4.83
N ALA A 100 -12.75 -5.94 4.37
CA ALA A 100 -12.10 -7.24 4.29
C ALA A 100 -11.99 -7.91 5.68
N ALA A 101 -11.63 -7.15 6.71
CA ALA A 101 -11.60 -7.65 8.08
C ALA A 101 -13.00 -8.09 8.57
N THR A 102 -14.04 -7.32 8.25
CA THR A 102 -15.44 -7.69 8.55
C THR A 102 -15.86 -9.02 7.91
N MET A 103 -15.26 -9.33 6.76
CA MET A 103 -15.48 -10.58 6.03
C MET A 103 -14.63 -11.76 6.56
N GLY A 104 -13.79 -11.52 7.58
CA GLY A 104 -12.97 -12.56 8.22
C GLY A 104 -11.53 -12.66 7.70
N TYR A 105 -11.12 -11.82 6.74
CA TYR A 105 -9.71 -11.74 6.33
C TYR A 105 -8.90 -10.95 7.36
N LYS A 106 -7.77 -11.48 7.79
CA LYS A 106 -6.89 -10.77 8.72
C LYS A 106 -6.08 -9.72 7.97
N VAL A 107 -6.16 -8.45 8.38
CA VAL A 107 -5.55 -7.31 7.68
C VAL A 107 -4.60 -6.56 8.59
N ALA A 108 -3.30 -6.63 8.32
CA ALA A 108 -2.29 -5.78 8.96
C ALA A 108 -1.98 -4.60 8.02
N LYS A 109 -2.79 -3.55 8.09
CA LYS A 109 -2.68 -2.43 7.17
C LYS A 109 -1.52 -1.53 7.53
N HIS A 110 -0.52 -1.45 6.63
CA HIS A 110 0.57 -0.49 6.72
C HIS A 110 0.20 0.82 6.02
N GLY A 111 0.57 1.94 6.61
CA GLY A 111 0.28 3.23 6.00
C GLY A 111 0.90 4.42 6.73
N SER A 112 0.87 5.57 6.07
CA SER A 112 1.45 6.82 6.57
C SER A 112 0.49 7.99 6.37
N ARG A 113 0.94 9.18 6.76
CA ARG A 113 0.33 10.44 6.35
C ARG A 113 0.55 10.65 4.86
N SER A 114 -0.31 11.44 4.25
CA SER A 114 -0.13 11.83 2.86
C SER A 114 1.16 12.60 2.66
N VAL A 115 1.83 12.33 1.52
CA VAL A 115 2.97 13.11 1.04
C VAL A 115 2.58 14.01 -0.14
N SER A 116 1.60 13.59 -0.93
CA SER A 116 1.21 14.24 -2.20
C SER A 116 -0.30 14.42 -2.38
N SER A 117 -1.14 13.62 -1.71
CA SER A 117 -2.60 13.77 -1.71
C SER A 117 -3.08 14.64 -0.55
N LYS A 118 -4.36 15.05 -0.57
CA LYS A 118 -4.97 15.85 0.51
C LYS A 118 -5.09 15.06 1.82
N THR A 119 -5.25 13.74 1.75
CA THR A 119 -5.55 12.89 2.91
C THR A 119 -4.85 11.55 2.79
N GLY A 120 -3.98 11.22 3.75
CA GLY A 120 -3.36 9.90 3.89
C GLY A 120 -4.23 8.93 4.72
N ALA A 121 -3.86 7.66 4.72
CA ALA A 121 -4.57 6.63 5.49
C ALA A 121 -4.63 6.96 6.99
N SER A 122 -3.52 7.39 7.57
CA SER A 122 -3.44 7.74 9.00
C SER A 122 -4.27 8.98 9.36
N ASP A 123 -4.39 9.93 8.41
CA ASP A 123 -5.14 11.16 8.66
C ASP A 123 -6.63 10.84 8.77
N VAL A 124 -7.17 10.04 7.86
CA VAL A 124 -8.58 9.64 7.90
C VAL A 124 -8.88 8.71 9.07
N LEU A 125 -7.98 7.78 9.40
CA LEU A 125 -8.17 6.88 10.54
C LEU A 125 -8.24 7.65 11.87
N SER A 126 -7.40 8.68 12.03
CA SER A 126 -7.46 9.56 13.21
C SER A 126 -8.81 10.31 13.31
N GLN A 127 -9.36 10.77 12.18
CA GLN A 127 -10.70 11.39 12.13
C GLN A 127 -11.83 10.39 12.42
N LEU A 128 -11.59 9.10 12.14
CA LEU A 128 -12.52 8.02 12.49
C LEU A 128 -12.40 7.57 13.95
N GLY A 129 -11.54 8.21 14.76
CA GLY A 129 -11.35 7.93 16.17
C GLY A 129 -10.35 6.81 16.48
N ILE A 130 -9.57 6.37 15.51
CA ILE A 130 -8.59 5.31 15.69
C ILE A 130 -7.26 5.89 16.20
N ASN A 131 -6.75 5.34 17.30
CA ASN A 131 -5.41 5.63 17.76
C ASN A 131 -4.38 4.93 16.87
N ILE A 132 -3.74 5.71 15.99
CA ILE A 132 -2.72 5.20 15.07
C ILE A 132 -1.34 4.98 15.72
N GLN A 133 -1.17 5.39 16.98
CA GLN A 133 0.12 5.34 17.69
C GLN A 133 0.14 4.28 18.78
N VAL A 134 -0.62 3.21 18.60
CA VAL A 134 -0.61 2.09 19.55
C VAL A 134 0.70 1.30 19.48
N PRO A 135 1.19 0.74 20.62
CA PRO A 135 2.31 -0.19 20.62
C PRO A 135 2.07 -1.41 19.73
N ALA A 136 3.16 -2.02 19.26
CA ALA A 136 3.10 -3.17 18.36
C ALA A 136 2.30 -4.35 18.93
N GLU A 137 2.39 -4.59 20.24
CA GLU A 137 1.65 -5.63 20.96
C GLU A 137 0.13 -5.36 20.96
N ILE A 138 -0.28 -4.11 21.09
CA ILE A 138 -1.69 -3.72 21.04
C ILE A 138 -2.21 -3.85 19.61
N ALA A 139 -1.43 -3.40 18.61
CA ALA A 139 -1.77 -3.59 17.20
C ALA A 139 -1.89 -5.09 16.86
N ARG A 140 -0.99 -5.93 17.36
CA ARG A 140 -1.05 -7.38 17.19
C ARG A 140 -2.29 -7.99 17.84
N LYS A 141 -2.63 -7.56 19.05
CA LYS A 141 -3.85 -8.00 19.74
C LYS A 141 -5.11 -7.65 18.94
N ALA A 142 -5.19 -6.44 18.39
CA ALA A 142 -6.30 -6.03 17.52
C ALA A 142 -6.39 -6.95 16.29
N LEU A 143 -5.26 -7.25 15.64
CA LEU A 143 -5.24 -8.17 14.50
C LEU A 143 -5.74 -9.57 14.87
N ASP A 144 -5.37 -10.09 16.03
CA ASP A 144 -5.80 -11.41 16.51
C ASP A 144 -7.29 -11.45 16.83
N GLU A 145 -7.81 -10.47 17.58
CA GLU A 145 -9.15 -10.46 18.14
C GLU A 145 -10.21 -9.97 17.14
N ILE A 146 -9.95 -8.84 16.48
CA ILE A 146 -10.93 -8.21 15.56
C ILE A 146 -10.59 -8.33 14.08
N GLY A 147 -9.43 -8.87 13.74
CA GLY A 147 -9.03 -9.14 12.36
C GLY A 147 -8.37 -7.99 11.63
N ILE A 148 -8.15 -6.84 12.27
CA ILE A 148 -7.48 -5.69 11.65
C ILE A 148 -6.62 -4.93 12.64
N CYS A 149 -5.45 -4.46 12.16
CA CYS A 149 -4.66 -3.44 12.84
C CYS A 149 -4.14 -2.42 11.84
N PHE A 150 -3.73 -1.25 12.36
CA PHE A 150 -3.04 -0.24 11.57
C PHE A 150 -1.60 -0.10 12.05
N LEU A 151 -0.65 -0.22 11.12
CA LEU A 151 0.78 -0.10 11.36
C LEU A 151 1.25 1.25 10.81
N PHE A 152 1.36 2.23 11.71
CA PHE A 152 1.73 3.59 11.32
C PHE A 152 3.21 3.67 10.97
N ALA A 153 3.52 3.89 9.69
CA ALA A 153 4.87 3.81 9.14
C ALA A 153 5.95 4.58 9.93
N PRO A 154 5.72 5.82 10.43
CA PRO A 154 6.73 6.53 11.23
C PRO A 154 7.13 5.84 12.54
N LEU A 155 6.26 5.01 13.13
CA LEU A 155 6.60 4.26 14.35
C LEU A 155 7.55 3.10 14.05
N TYR A 156 7.42 2.48 12.87
CA TYR A 156 8.22 1.32 12.50
C TYR A 156 9.48 1.71 11.72
N HIS A 157 9.41 2.71 10.86
CA HIS A 157 10.47 3.11 9.93
C HIS A 157 11.07 4.46 10.30
N SER A 158 11.60 4.60 11.52
CA SER A 158 12.21 5.85 12.00
C SER A 158 13.37 6.33 11.12
N GLY A 159 14.05 5.44 10.41
CA GLY A 159 15.16 5.76 9.50
C GLY A 159 14.73 6.58 8.28
N PHE A 160 13.47 6.52 7.85
CA PHE A 160 12.98 7.33 6.72
C PHE A 160 13.05 8.83 6.97
N LYS A 161 13.12 9.26 8.23
CA LYS A 161 13.31 10.68 8.59
C LYS A 161 14.53 11.31 7.91
N TYR A 162 15.58 10.55 7.69
CA TYR A 162 16.81 11.06 7.04
C TYR A 162 16.63 11.35 5.55
N ALA A 163 15.62 10.74 4.90
CA ALA A 163 15.29 11.02 3.50
C ALA A 163 14.30 12.18 3.33
N ILE A 164 13.58 12.59 4.39
CA ILE A 164 12.53 13.63 4.29
C ILE A 164 13.05 14.95 3.74
N PRO A 165 14.16 15.54 4.25
CA PRO A 165 14.66 16.82 3.75
C PRO A 165 15.00 16.77 2.26
N VAL A 166 15.63 15.67 1.81
CA VAL A 166 16.01 15.47 0.41
C VAL A 166 14.76 15.35 -0.48
N ARG A 167 13.77 14.57 -0.07
CA ARG A 167 12.52 14.42 -0.82
C ARG A 167 11.76 15.73 -0.95
N GLN A 168 11.73 16.53 0.13
CA GLN A 168 11.10 17.86 0.13
C GLN A 168 11.84 18.85 -0.78
N ALA A 169 13.17 18.80 -0.82
CA ALA A 169 13.97 19.66 -1.68
C ALA A 169 13.85 19.28 -3.16
N LEU A 170 13.90 17.99 -3.48
CA LEU A 170 13.83 17.47 -4.85
C LEU A 170 12.47 17.69 -5.51
N LYS A 171 11.38 17.67 -4.76
CA LYS A 171 9.99 17.84 -5.26
C LYS A 171 9.67 16.98 -6.49
N THR A 172 10.26 15.79 -6.56
CA THR A 172 10.02 14.83 -7.63
C THR A 172 9.88 13.42 -7.07
N ARG A 173 9.24 12.53 -7.82
CA ARG A 173 9.17 11.12 -7.45
C ARG A 173 10.55 10.48 -7.51
N THR A 174 10.84 9.64 -6.53
CA THR A 174 12.08 8.87 -6.39
C THR A 174 11.75 7.46 -5.95
N LEU A 175 12.75 6.60 -5.81
CA LEU A 175 12.61 5.24 -5.26
C LEU A 175 11.73 5.21 -3.99
N PHE A 176 11.82 6.20 -3.10
CA PHE A 176 11.01 6.25 -1.88
C PHE A 176 9.51 6.31 -2.13
N ASN A 177 9.05 6.73 -3.30
CA ASN A 177 7.62 6.79 -3.61
C ASN A 177 7.03 5.40 -3.93
N ILE A 178 7.85 4.41 -4.19
CA ILE A 178 7.42 3.05 -4.51
C ILE A 178 7.73 2.03 -3.40
N LEU A 179 8.46 2.43 -2.36
CA LEU A 179 8.82 1.52 -1.26
C LEU A 179 7.68 1.23 -0.29
N GLY A 180 6.78 2.21 -0.05
CA GLY A 180 5.77 2.14 1.00
C GLY A 180 5.01 0.82 1.08
N PRO A 181 4.40 0.33 -0.02
CA PRO A 181 3.65 -0.92 -0.01
C PRO A 181 4.51 -2.18 0.21
N LEU A 182 5.82 -2.11 -0.02
CA LEU A 182 6.73 -3.24 0.09
C LEU A 182 7.41 -3.38 1.46
N VAL A 183 7.22 -2.39 2.33
CA VAL A 183 7.92 -2.32 3.63
C VAL A 183 6.98 -2.50 4.83
N ASN A 184 5.90 -3.26 4.68
CA ASN A 184 5.01 -3.59 5.79
C ASN A 184 5.80 -4.35 6.87
N PRO A 185 5.90 -3.82 8.12
CA PRO A 185 6.70 -4.42 9.18
C PRO A 185 6.15 -5.77 9.67
N ALA A 186 4.90 -6.12 9.35
CA ALA A 186 4.33 -7.44 9.61
C ALA A 186 4.78 -8.50 8.57
N HIS A 187 5.48 -8.11 7.51
CA HIS A 187 5.95 -8.99 6.43
C HIS A 187 4.81 -9.74 5.72
N ALA A 188 3.71 -9.04 5.40
CA ALA A 188 2.59 -9.62 4.68
C ALA A 188 3.05 -10.26 3.35
N LYS A 189 2.66 -11.52 3.13
CA LYS A 189 3.01 -12.30 1.92
C LYS A 189 1.87 -12.41 0.92
N ARG A 190 0.68 -11.95 1.31
CA ARG A 190 -0.52 -11.84 0.50
C ARG A 190 -0.94 -10.38 0.50
N GLN A 191 -1.02 -9.75 -0.67
CA GLN A 191 -1.30 -8.32 -0.73
C GLN A 191 -2.05 -7.94 -2.02
N LEU A 192 -2.85 -6.87 -1.92
CA LEU A 192 -3.26 -6.10 -3.09
C LEU A 192 -2.49 -4.78 -3.08
N LEU A 193 -1.65 -4.59 -4.08
CA LEU A 193 -0.74 -3.45 -4.20
C LEU A 193 -1.11 -2.59 -5.40
N GLY A 194 -1.36 -1.30 -5.19
CA GLY A 194 -1.59 -0.35 -6.28
C GLY A 194 -0.33 0.42 -6.67
N VAL A 195 -0.16 0.68 -7.95
CA VAL A 195 0.93 1.51 -8.48
C VAL A 195 0.38 2.69 -9.27
N TYR A 196 0.97 3.88 -9.05
CA TYR A 196 0.50 5.14 -9.64
C TYR A 196 0.67 5.23 -11.17
N SER A 197 1.46 4.37 -11.77
CA SER A 197 1.79 4.42 -13.20
C SER A 197 1.91 3.03 -13.80
N PRO A 198 1.40 2.80 -15.03
CA PRO A 198 1.49 1.51 -15.69
C PRO A 198 2.93 1.12 -16.05
N GLU A 199 3.82 2.10 -16.24
CA GLU A 199 5.23 1.86 -16.59
C GLU A 199 5.98 1.11 -15.48
N ILE A 200 5.60 1.31 -14.21
CA ILE A 200 6.26 0.62 -13.09
C ILE A 200 5.61 -0.72 -12.74
N LEU A 201 4.47 -1.08 -13.33
CA LEU A 201 3.74 -2.31 -13.01
C LEU A 201 4.64 -3.55 -13.13
N LYS A 202 5.36 -3.67 -14.23
CA LYS A 202 6.22 -4.84 -14.51
C LYS A 202 7.38 -4.95 -13.52
N ILE A 203 8.15 -3.89 -13.35
CA ILE A 203 9.32 -3.91 -12.44
C ILE A 203 8.85 -4.12 -10.99
N TYR A 204 7.70 -3.58 -10.64
CA TYR A 204 7.11 -3.75 -9.31
C TYR A 204 6.72 -5.21 -9.07
N ALA A 205 6.06 -5.86 -10.03
CA ALA A 205 5.70 -7.27 -9.96
C ALA A 205 6.93 -8.20 -9.86
N GLU A 206 7.97 -7.94 -10.66
CA GLU A 206 9.22 -8.70 -10.57
C GLU A 206 9.94 -8.48 -9.22
N THR A 207 9.85 -7.28 -8.68
CA THR A 207 10.39 -6.99 -7.33
C THR A 207 9.62 -7.76 -6.26
N VAL A 208 8.28 -7.78 -6.31
CA VAL A 208 7.43 -8.58 -5.40
C VAL A 208 7.80 -10.06 -5.46
N LYS A 209 8.01 -10.61 -6.67
CA LYS A 209 8.50 -11.97 -6.87
C LYS A 209 9.87 -12.18 -6.21
N ALA A 210 10.82 -11.26 -6.41
CA ALA A 210 12.17 -11.32 -5.82
C ALA A 210 12.16 -11.20 -4.29
N LEU A 211 11.10 -10.66 -3.70
CA LEU A 211 10.85 -10.59 -2.25
C LEU A 211 10.13 -11.84 -1.69
N ASN A 212 9.88 -12.86 -2.52
CA ASN A 212 9.26 -14.13 -2.15
C ASN A 212 7.88 -13.97 -1.51
N HIS A 213 7.00 -13.16 -2.12
CA HIS A 213 5.59 -13.12 -1.75
C HIS A 213 4.90 -14.41 -2.21
N GLU A 214 3.90 -14.86 -1.44
CA GLU A 214 3.14 -16.07 -1.73
C GLU A 214 2.10 -15.83 -2.81
N HIS A 215 1.22 -14.85 -2.60
CA HIS A 215 0.20 -14.45 -3.54
C HIS A 215 -0.07 -12.95 -3.43
N THR A 216 0.41 -12.20 -4.37
CA THR A 216 0.25 -10.74 -4.41
C THR A 216 -0.24 -10.30 -5.77
N ILE A 217 -1.17 -9.37 -5.77
CA ILE A 217 -1.71 -8.78 -6.99
C ILE A 217 -1.29 -7.32 -7.03
N VAL A 218 -0.61 -6.91 -8.10
CA VAL A 218 -0.23 -5.52 -8.38
C VAL A 218 -1.15 -4.97 -9.44
N VAL A 219 -1.73 -3.79 -9.20
CA VAL A 219 -2.73 -3.18 -10.08
C VAL A 219 -2.40 -1.73 -10.45
N HIS A 220 -2.83 -1.34 -11.65
CA HIS A 220 -2.95 0.05 -12.07
C HIS A 220 -4.29 0.25 -12.77
N GLY A 221 -5.19 0.99 -12.17
CA GLY A 221 -6.58 1.12 -12.63
C GLY A 221 -6.85 2.44 -13.34
N ALA A 222 -6.56 2.54 -14.64
CA ALA A 222 -6.91 3.70 -15.47
C ALA A 222 -6.49 5.05 -14.85
N GLY A 223 -5.26 5.13 -14.33
CA GLY A 223 -4.69 6.31 -13.68
C GLY A 223 -4.67 6.27 -12.16
N LEU A 224 -5.37 5.31 -11.52
CA LEU A 224 -5.37 5.11 -10.07
C LEU A 224 -4.40 4.01 -9.65
N ASP A 225 -3.88 4.13 -8.44
CA ASP A 225 -3.18 3.06 -7.73
C ASP A 225 -4.15 2.13 -6.97
N GLU A 226 -5.29 1.81 -7.61
CA GLU A 226 -6.40 0.98 -7.10
C GLU A 226 -7.02 0.20 -8.27
N VAL A 227 -7.89 -0.78 -7.98
CA VAL A 227 -8.78 -1.37 -8.99
C VAL A 227 -9.84 -0.35 -9.37
N ALA A 228 -9.94 -0.03 -10.65
CA ALA A 228 -10.78 1.04 -11.17
C ALA A 228 -12.24 0.62 -11.38
N VAL A 229 -13.16 1.55 -11.12
CA VAL A 229 -14.57 1.44 -11.54
C VAL A 229 -14.92 2.35 -12.72
N HIS A 230 -13.96 3.13 -13.22
CA HIS A 230 -14.13 4.05 -14.35
C HIS A 230 -13.48 3.55 -15.65
N GLY A 231 -12.67 2.50 -15.58
CA GLY A 231 -11.92 2.00 -16.71
C GLY A 231 -11.30 0.62 -16.50
N GLU A 232 -10.44 0.24 -17.42
CA GLU A 232 -9.66 -0.99 -17.34
C GLU A 232 -8.59 -0.90 -16.26
N THR A 233 -8.38 -1.98 -15.53
CA THR A 233 -7.29 -2.16 -14.58
C THR A 233 -6.28 -3.16 -15.15
N GLN A 234 -5.04 -2.73 -15.30
CA GLN A 234 -3.91 -3.61 -15.60
C GLN A 234 -3.50 -4.36 -14.34
N VAL A 235 -3.25 -5.65 -14.48
CA VAL A 235 -2.98 -6.56 -13.36
C VAL A 235 -1.71 -7.35 -13.62
N ALA A 236 -0.84 -7.42 -12.63
CA ALA A 236 0.22 -8.41 -12.52
C ALA A 236 -0.02 -9.25 -11.26
N GLU A 237 -0.33 -10.51 -11.43
CA GLU A 237 -0.61 -11.44 -10.34
C GLU A 237 0.58 -12.36 -10.12
N ILE A 238 1.15 -12.29 -8.93
CA ILE A 238 2.29 -13.11 -8.50
C ILE A 238 1.74 -14.19 -7.59
N GLU A 239 1.89 -15.45 -8.00
CA GLU A 239 1.48 -16.60 -7.21
C GLU A 239 2.54 -17.70 -7.28
N ASN A 240 3.05 -18.13 -6.13
CA ASN A 240 4.06 -19.20 -6.03
C ASN A 240 5.25 -19.00 -6.99
N GLY A 241 5.75 -17.76 -7.10
CA GLY A 241 6.89 -17.41 -7.94
C GLY A 241 6.62 -17.25 -9.43
N ASN A 242 5.36 -17.43 -9.87
CA ASN A 242 4.94 -17.16 -11.24
C ASN A 242 4.27 -15.79 -11.34
N ILE A 243 4.46 -15.11 -12.46
CA ILE A 243 3.77 -13.84 -12.74
C ILE A 243 2.85 -14.03 -13.93
N ARG A 244 1.63 -13.56 -13.79
CA ARG A 244 0.63 -13.57 -14.83
C ARG A 244 0.14 -12.13 -15.05
N TYR A 245 0.15 -11.66 -16.30
CA TYR A 245 -0.32 -10.34 -16.69
C TYR A 245 -1.66 -10.46 -17.40
N TYR A 246 -2.62 -9.63 -16.99
CA TYR A 246 -3.95 -9.55 -17.61
C TYR A 246 -4.60 -8.20 -17.28
N SER A 247 -5.79 -7.95 -17.80
CA SER A 247 -6.61 -6.80 -17.42
C SER A 247 -7.97 -7.27 -16.92
N VAL A 248 -8.60 -6.42 -16.12
CA VAL A 248 -10.00 -6.55 -15.69
C VAL A 248 -10.73 -5.23 -15.86
N THR A 249 -12.03 -5.31 -16.04
CA THR A 249 -12.93 -4.16 -16.17
C THR A 249 -14.00 -4.21 -15.07
N PRO A 250 -14.73 -3.12 -14.79
CA PRO A 250 -15.83 -3.14 -13.82
C PRO A 250 -16.85 -4.23 -14.08
N GLU A 251 -17.10 -4.56 -15.34
CA GLU A 251 -18.04 -5.59 -15.79
C GLU A 251 -17.64 -7.00 -15.34
N ASP A 252 -16.33 -7.29 -15.20
CA ASP A 252 -15.82 -8.58 -14.70
C ASP A 252 -16.19 -8.79 -13.23
N PHE A 253 -16.43 -7.71 -12.48
CA PHE A 253 -16.92 -7.73 -11.11
C PHE A 253 -18.45 -7.63 -11.02
N GLY A 254 -19.14 -7.48 -12.13
CA GLY A 254 -20.60 -7.28 -12.15
C GLY A 254 -21.02 -5.93 -11.57
N VAL A 255 -20.18 -4.92 -11.62
CA VAL A 255 -20.48 -3.54 -11.18
C VAL A 255 -20.60 -2.61 -12.39
N SER A 256 -21.30 -1.50 -12.19
CA SER A 256 -21.45 -0.48 -13.22
C SER A 256 -20.19 0.39 -13.32
N ARG A 257 -19.97 0.97 -14.52
CA ARG A 257 -18.95 2.02 -14.65
C ARG A 257 -19.43 3.31 -14.01
N HIS A 258 -18.51 3.97 -13.32
CA HIS A 258 -18.72 5.27 -12.73
C HIS A 258 -17.69 6.26 -13.26
N PRO A 259 -18.02 7.56 -13.43
CA PRO A 259 -17.01 8.56 -13.75
C PRO A 259 -16.03 8.70 -12.58
N ILE A 260 -14.76 8.99 -12.87
CA ILE A 260 -13.73 9.12 -11.84
C ILE A 260 -14.07 10.21 -10.81
N GLU A 261 -14.77 11.24 -11.23
CA GLU A 261 -15.24 12.34 -10.39
C GLU A 261 -16.17 11.87 -9.27
N ALA A 262 -16.89 10.77 -9.48
CA ALA A 262 -17.76 10.16 -8.47
C ALA A 262 -16.99 9.50 -7.32
N LEU A 263 -15.66 9.28 -7.49
CA LEU A 263 -14.78 8.76 -6.44
C LEU A 263 -14.11 9.87 -5.62
N LYS A 264 -14.34 11.13 -5.98
CA LYS A 264 -13.62 12.26 -5.38
C LYS A 264 -13.83 12.32 -3.87
N GLY A 265 -12.71 12.40 -3.18
CA GLY A 265 -12.64 12.71 -1.75
C GLY A 265 -12.47 14.19 -1.50
N GLY A 266 -12.14 14.51 -0.26
CA GLY A 266 -11.90 15.86 0.21
C GLY A 266 -10.79 15.89 1.26
N GLU A 267 -10.91 16.78 2.21
CA GLU A 267 -10.06 16.81 3.40
C GLU A 267 -10.35 15.60 4.31
N SER A 268 -9.45 15.33 5.26
CA SER A 268 -9.53 14.10 6.10
C SER A 268 -10.86 13.94 6.84
N ALA A 269 -11.45 15.03 7.33
CA ALA A 269 -12.74 14.99 8.00
C ALA A 269 -13.89 14.62 7.05
N GLU A 270 -13.91 15.18 5.84
CA GLU A 270 -14.90 14.86 4.81
C GLU A 270 -14.79 13.39 4.37
N ASN A 271 -13.56 12.92 4.14
CA ASN A 271 -13.32 11.51 3.80
C ASN A 271 -13.75 10.57 4.92
N ALA A 272 -13.51 10.93 6.18
CA ALA A 272 -13.95 10.16 7.33
C ALA A 272 -15.48 10.03 7.38
N GLU A 273 -16.21 11.12 7.13
CA GLU A 273 -17.68 11.08 7.09
C GLU A 273 -18.21 10.20 5.93
N LYS A 274 -17.61 10.30 4.74
CA LYS A 274 -17.98 9.46 3.59
C LYS A 274 -17.72 7.98 3.89
N ILE A 275 -16.57 7.65 4.51
CA ILE A 275 -16.24 6.27 4.90
C ILE A 275 -17.16 5.79 6.01
N ARG A 276 -17.46 6.61 7.01
CA ARG A 276 -18.42 6.27 8.08
C ARG A 276 -19.79 5.91 7.49
N ALA A 277 -20.33 6.76 6.62
CA ALA A 277 -21.60 6.50 5.93
C ALA A 277 -21.56 5.21 5.10
N LEU A 278 -20.45 5.00 4.36
CA LEU A 278 -20.24 3.78 3.57
C LEU A 278 -20.29 2.51 4.45
N LEU A 279 -19.56 2.51 5.56
CA LEU A 279 -19.50 1.36 6.48
C LEU A 279 -20.82 1.10 7.21
N GLN A 280 -21.67 2.14 7.35
CA GLN A 280 -23.04 2.03 7.88
C GLN A 280 -24.08 1.57 6.85
N GLY A 281 -23.67 1.24 5.63
CA GLY A 281 -24.59 0.85 4.54
C GLY A 281 -25.29 2.03 3.85
N LYS A 282 -24.78 3.26 4.03
CA LYS A 282 -25.35 4.51 3.48
C LYS A 282 -24.41 5.20 2.48
N GLY A 283 -23.48 4.44 1.89
CA GLY A 283 -22.49 4.98 0.95
C GLY A 283 -23.10 5.30 -0.41
N GLU A 284 -22.39 6.16 -1.16
CA GLU A 284 -22.68 6.43 -2.56
C GLU A 284 -22.36 5.20 -3.43
N ALA A 285 -23.12 4.97 -4.50
CA ALA A 285 -22.97 3.79 -5.36
C ALA A 285 -21.57 3.62 -5.92
N ALA A 286 -20.92 4.71 -6.37
CA ALA A 286 -19.57 4.68 -6.87
C ALA A 286 -18.54 4.26 -5.80
N HIS A 287 -18.70 4.73 -4.58
CA HIS A 287 -17.84 4.37 -3.45
C HIS A 287 -18.04 2.90 -3.06
N ILE A 288 -19.29 2.43 -3.01
CA ILE A 288 -19.63 1.02 -2.72
C ILE A 288 -18.98 0.11 -3.76
N ASP A 289 -19.12 0.45 -5.05
CA ASP A 289 -18.55 -0.35 -6.14
C ASP A 289 -17.02 -0.31 -6.14
N ALA A 290 -16.39 0.84 -5.84
CA ALA A 290 -14.93 0.94 -5.70
C ALA A 290 -14.40 0.03 -4.58
N ILE A 291 -15.05 -0.01 -3.42
CA ILE A 291 -14.65 -0.91 -2.34
C ILE A 291 -14.91 -2.37 -2.75
N ALA A 292 -16.04 -2.65 -3.40
CA ALA A 292 -16.39 -3.99 -3.82
C ALA A 292 -15.35 -4.60 -4.78
N VAL A 293 -14.88 -3.86 -5.78
CA VAL A 293 -13.91 -4.39 -6.74
C VAL A 293 -12.52 -4.58 -6.10
N ASN A 294 -12.10 -3.66 -5.21
CA ASN A 294 -10.80 -3.76 -4.54
C ASN A 294 -10.78 -4.92 -3.54
N VAL A 295 -11.81 -5.09 -2.71
CA VAL A 295 -11.89 -6.24 -1.80
C VAL A 295 -12.05 -7.55 -2.57
N ALA A 296 -12.86 -7.59 -3.65
CA ALA A 296 -13.01 -8.78 -4.48
C ALA A 296 -11.68 -9.23 -5.10
N MET A 297 -10.84 -8.28 -5.52
CA MET A 297 -9.50 -8.57 -6.02
C MET A 297 -8.59 -9.08 -4.88
N LEU A 298 -8.69 -8.52 -3.67
CA LEU A 298 -7.95 -8.99 -2.51
C LEU A 298 -8.34 -10.43 -2.15
N MET A 299 -9.63 -10.78 -2.16
CA MET A 299 -10.14 -12.13 -1.88
C MET A 299 -9.50 -13.18 -2.78
N ARG A 300 -9.16 -12.81 -4.02
CA ARG A 300 -8.46 -13.69 -4.95
C ARG A 300 -7.11 -14.16 -4.40
N THR A 301 -6.41 -13.34 -3.62
CA THR A 301 -5.14 -13.73 -2.98
C THR A 301 -5.32 -14.80 -1.88
N PHE A 302 -6.55 -15.08 -1.49
CA PHE A 302 -6.94 -16.15 -0.57
C PHE A 302 -7.59 -17.35 -1.28
N GLY A 303 -7.50 -17.42 -2.62
CA GLY A 303 -7.98 -18.55 -3.40
C GLY A 303 -9.46 -18.46 -3.82
N GLU A 304 -10.05 -17.27 -3.80
CA GLU A 304 -11.41 -17.02 -4.28
C GLU A 304 -11.37 -16.34 -5.67
N PRO A 305 -11.36 -17.10 -6.77
CA PRO A 305 -11.10 -16.55 -8.10
C PRO A 305 -12.29 -15.84 -8.76
N ASP A 306 -13.52 -16.07 -8.31
CA ASP A 306 -14.74 -15.52 -8.90
C ASP A 306 -14.97 -14.07 -8.48
N LEU A 307 -14.47 -13.14 -9.28
CA LEU A 307 -14.52 -11.71 -9.00
C LEU A 307 -15.95 -11.17 -8.86
N LYS A 308 -16.89 -11.69 -9.66
CA LYS A 308 -18.29 -11.26 -9.63
C LYS A 308 -18.98 -11.71 -8.36
N ALA A 309 -18.81 -12.97 -7.98
CA ALA A 309 -19.34 -13.50 -6.73
C ALA A 309 -18.72 -12.80 -5.52
N ASN A 310 -17.41 -12.52 -5.57
CA ASN A 310 -16.71 -11.82 -4.50
C ASN A 310 -17.24 -10.38 -4.33
N ALA A 311 -17.37 -9.61 -5.41
CA ALA A 311 -17.92 -8.26 -5.35
C ALA A 311 -19.36 -8.24 -4.80
N ALA A 312 -20.19 -9.22 -5.18
CA ALA A 312 -21.55 -9.35 -4.63
C ALA A 312 -21.54 -9.59 -3.12
N LYS A 313 -20.64 -10.45 -2.61
CA LYS A 313 -20.48 -10.69 -1.15
C LYS A 313 -20.07 -9.40 -0.44
N VAL A 314 -19.12 -8.64 -0.99
CA VAL A 314 -18.65 -7.37 -0.42
C VAL A 314 -19.80 -6.36 -0.33
N LYS A 315 -20.57 -6.21 -1.41
CA LYS A 315 -21.74 -5.30 -1.44
C LYS A 315 -22.78 -5.70 -0.40
N ALA A 316 -23.02 -6.98 -0.18
CA ALA A 316 -23.94 -7.47 0.84
C ALA A 316 -23.44 -7.12 2.26
N VAL A 317 -22.14 -7.25 2.53
CA VAL A 317 -21.53 -6.85 3.82
C VAL A 317 -21.67 -5.36 4.04
N LEU A 318 -21.37 -4.52 3.02
CA LEU A 318 -21.55 -3.09 3.11
C LEU A 318 -23.00 -2.70 3.40
N ALA A 319 -23.97 -3.29 2.66
CA ALA A 319 -25.40 -3.02 2.85
C ALA A 319 -25.90 -3.41 4.24
N SER A 320 -25.27 -4.40 4.90
CA SER A 320 -25.64 -4.83 6.26
C SER A 320 -25.24 -3.85 7.37
N GLY A 321 -24.33 -2.91 7.09
CA GLY A 321 -23.75 -1.99 8.07
C GLY A 321 -22.77 -2.63 9.08
N LYS A 322 -22.49 -3.93 9.00
CA LYS A 322 -21.59 -4.63 9.93
C LYS A 322 -20.15 -4.12 9.91
N ALA A 323 -19.72 -3.56 8.79
CA ALA A 323 -18.37 -3.01 8.68
C ALA A 323 -18.16 -1.82 9.63
N PHE A 324 -19.21 -1.13 10.04
CA PHE A 324 -19.13 -0.07 11.03
C PHE A 324 -18.80 -0.60 12.44
N GLU A 325 -19.31 -1.77 12.82
CA GLU A 325 -18.94 -2.42 14.08
C GLU A 325 -17.45 -2.77 14.13
N THR A 326 -16.87 -3.21 13.00
CA THR A 326 -15.43 -3.47 12.92
C THR A 326 -14.62 -2.19 13.13
N LEU A 327 -15.06 -1.07 12.57
CA LEU A 327 -14.44 0.24 12.79
C LEU A 327 -14.50 0.64 14.27
N GLU A 328 -15.67 0.52 14.92
CA GLU A 328 -15.84 0.85 16.33
C GLU A 328 -15.00 -0.04 17.24
N ASN A 329 -14.91 -1.32 16.94
CA ASN A 329 -14.05 -2.26 17.65
C ASN A 329 -12.56 -1.86 17.50
N LEU A 330 -12.12 -1.48 16.30
CA LEU A 330 -10.74 -1.01 16.09
C LEU A 330 -10.47 0.28 16.89
N ALA A 331 -11.41 1.20 16.95
CA ALA A 331 -11.29 2.44 17.70
C ALA A 331 -11.22 2.22 19.23
N SER A 332 -11.65 1.07 19.73
CA SER A 332 -11.57 0.71 21.15
C SER A 332 -10.14 0.29 21.60
N TYR A 333 -9.25 -0.05 20.68
CA TYR A 333 -7.85 -0.39 20.99
C TYR A 333 -7.03 0.89 21.15
N GLN A 334 -6.61 1.14 22.41
CA GLN A 334 -5.90 2.36 22.83
C GLN A 334 -4.46 2.03 23.23
#